data_bc212a5a187eca377c659778e415f55f
#
_entry.id   bc212a5a187eca377c659778e415f55f
#
_cell.length_a   1.000
_cell.length_b   1.000
_cell.length_c   1.000
_cell.angle_alpha   90.00
_cell.angle_beta   90.00
_cell.angle_gamma   90.00
#
_symmetry.space_group_name_H-M   'P 1'
#
loop_
_entity.id
_entity.type
_entity.pdbx_description
1 polymer ?
#
loop_
_entity_poly.entity_id
_entity_poly.type
_entity_poly.pdbx_seq_one_letter_code
_entity_poly.pdbx_strand_id
1 'polypeptide(L)'
;MTNEKYYKENCPTCNAPMRRRKRDLGKNCTKCSMRKIGLEHGEKRRKNPTKKTQKEYTQNSFKKNPFIFRITRTISSAKIRAKKANVPFSITRQDLIDMFPVDNLCPILNVPFVWGTKNNKDLSPSLDRMIPELGYVKGNVKFISYKANRIKSDANVEILKNLIKYMEA
;
A
#
# COMPACT_ATOMS: atom_id res chain seq x y z
N MET A 1 -16.07 40.20 23.13
CA MET A 1 -15.14 39.96 21.98
C MET A 1 -13.76 40.49 22.39
N THR A 2 -12.83 39.58 22.73
CA THR A 2 -11.49 39.96 23.17
C THR A 2 -10.68 40.38 21.95
N ASN A 3 -10.39 41.68 21.88
CA ASN A 3 -9.55 42.29 20.83
C ASN A 3 -8.09 41.83 21.07
N GLU A 4 -7.71 40.67 20.56
CA GLU A 4 -6.33 40.16 20.70
C GLU A 4 -5.37 41.05 19.88
N LYS A 5 -4.53 41.82 20.56
CA LYS A 5 -3.52 42.69 19.97
C LYS A 5 -2.40 41.85 19.33
N TYR A 6 -2.20 41.99 18.01
CA TYR A 6 -1.06 41.41 17.29
C TYR A 6 0.08 42.44 17.21
N TYR A 7 1.28 41.95 17.44
CA TYR A 7 2.54 42.68 17.36
C TYR A 7 3.29 42.30 16.11
N LYS A 8 3.94 43.28 15.45
CA LYS A 8 4.84 43.05 14.33
C LYS A 8 6.23 42.82 14.88
N GLU A 9 6.87 41.74 14.52
CA GLU A 9 8.29 41.42 14.83
C GLU A 9 8.91 40.64 13.69
N ASN A 10 10.22 40.53 13.70
CA ASN A 10 10.93 39.66 12.75
C ASN A 10 11.32 38.37 13.39
N CYS A 11 11.39 37.29 12.60
CA CYS A 11 11.86 35.99 13.07
C CYS A 11 13.32 36.07 13.54
N PRO A 12 13.67 35.64 14.77
CA PRO A 12 15.05 35.71 15.26
C PRO A 12 16.06 34.94 14.40
N THR A 13 15.61 33.93 13.64
CA THR A 13 16.51 33.09 12.83
C THR A 13 16.63 33.53 11.37
N CYS A 14 15.55 33.95 10.71
CA CYS A 14 15.56 34.26 9.28
C CYS A 14 15.13 35.70 8.95
N ASN A 15 14.92 36.50 9.95
CA ASN A 15 14.49 37.90 9.85
C ASN A 15 13.19 38.15 9.04
N ALA A 16 12.41 37.12 8.76
CA ALA A 16 11.15 37.24 8.04
C ALA A 16 10.11 37.97 8.92
N PRO A 17 9.35 38.94 8.36
CA PRO A 17 8.33 39.68 9.12
C PRO A 17 7.18 38.78 9.55
N MET A 18 6.73 38.94 10.79
CA MET A 18 5.66 38.14 11.40
C MET A 18 4.68 39.01 12.16
N ARG A 19 3.44 38.52 12.25
CA ARG A 19 2.42 39.05 13.17
C ARG A 19 2.16 38.02 14.25
N ARG A 20 2.35 38.42 15.52
CA ARG A 20 2.28 37.45 16.64
C ARG A 20 1.44 38.01 17.81
N ARG A 21 0.86 37.10 18.58
CA ARG A 21 0.29 37.40 19.89
C ARG A 21 1.41 37.66 20.90
N LYS A 22 1.17 38.43 21.96
CA LYS A 22 2.17 38.76 23.01
C LYS A 22 2.91 37.52 23.55
N ARG A 23 2.19 36.40 23.75
CA ARG A 23 2.75 35.13 24.26
C ARG A 23 3.72 34.42 23.31
N ASP A 24 3.73 34.81 22.03
CA ASP A 24 4.54 34.15 20.99
C ASP A 24 5.68 35.03 20.47
N LEU A 25 5.89 36.20 21.10
CA LEU A 25 7.01 37.08 20.80
C LEU A 25 8.34 36.40 21.07
N GLY A 26 9.34 36.66 20.26
CA GLY A 26 10.66 36.04 20.35
C GLY A 26 10.77 34.60 19.83
N LYS A 27 9.65 33.94 19.45
CA LYS A 27 9.70 32.59 18.88
C LYS A 27 10.04 32.61 17.39
N ASN A 28 10.70 31.57 16.92
CA ASN A 28 10.98 31.38 15.49
C ASN A 28 9.68 31.28 14.66
N CYS A 29 9.73 31.68 13.40
CA CYS A 29 8.64 31.43 12.47
C CYS A 29 8.44 29.90 12.27
N THR A 30 7.27 29.50 11.82
CA THR A 30 6.93 28.08 11.61
C THR A 30 7.96 27.35 10.75
N LYS A 31 8.46 28.00 9.67
CA LYS A 31 9.48 27.44 8.78
C LYS A 31 10.81 27.16 9.52
N CYS A 32 11.29 28.09 10.35
CA CYS A 32 12.53 27.93 11.13
C CYS A 32 12.38 26.91 12.26
N SER A 33 11.23 26.91 12.93
CA SER A 33 10.92 25.91 13.97
C SER A 33 10.87 24.49 13.37
N MET A 34 10.23 24.29 12.24
CA MET A 34 10.18 22.99 11.55
C MET A 34 11.55 22.56 11.04
N ARG A 35 12.37 23.49 10.54
CA ARG A 35 13.76 23.21 10.13
C ARG A 35 14.61 22.77 11.31
N LYS A 36 14.51 23.43 12.46
CA LYS A 36 15.21 23.07 13.70
C LYS A 36 14.81 21.66 14.16
N ILE A 37 13.50 21.38 14.23
CA ILE A 37 12.97 20.06 14.57
C ILE A 37 13.50 19.00 13.58
N GLY A 38 13.52 19.30 12.29
CA GLY A 38 14.05 18.40 11.25
C GLY A 38 15.55 18.09 11.44
N LEU A 39 16.35 19.08 11.80
CA LEU A 39 17.78 18.91 12.11
C LEU A 39 17.98 18.07 13.38
N GLU A 40 17.25 18.36 14.47
CA GLU A 40 17.33 17.59 15.72
C GLU A 40 16.89 16.12 15.51
N HIS A 41 15.85 15.88 14.73
CA HIS A 41 15.44 14.53 14.36
C HIS A 41 16.49 13.84 13.48
N GLY A 42 17.14 14.56 12.58
CA GLY A 42 18.24 14.05 11.75
C GLY A 42 19.46 13.65 12.58
N GLU A 43 19.85 14.48 13.56
CA GLU A 43 20.94 14.17 14.47
C GLU A 43 20.63 12.99 15.41
N LYS A 44 19.40 12.93 15.96
CA LYS A 44 18.94 11.78 16.74
C LYS A 44 18.98 10.47 15.95
N ARG A 45 18.64 10.51 14.65
CA ARG A 45 18.76 9.34 13.75
C ARG A 45 20.21 8.94 13.52
N ARG A 46 21.14 9.90 13.40
CA ARG A 46 22.58 9.63 13.22
C ARG A 46 23.23 9.08 14.50
N LYS A 47 22.79 9.53 15.68
CA LYS A 47 23.32 9.10 17.00
C LYS A 47 22.75 7.75 17.46
N ASN A 48 21.73 7.17 16.79
CA ASN A 48 21.15 5.89 17.16
C ASN A 48 21.22 4.90 15.98
N PRO A 49 22.39 4.27 15.75
CA PRO A 49 22.65 3.37 14.62
C PRO A 49 21.85 2.05 14.67
N THR A 50 21.14 1.77 15.77
CA THR A 50 20.37 0.53 15.95
C THR A 50 18.98 0.55 15.30
N LYS A 51 18.50 1.70 14.83
CA LYS A 51 17.23 1.75 14.08
C LYS A 51 17.42 1.25 12.66
N LYS A 52 17.06 0.00 12.44
CA LYS A 52 16.97 -0.59 11.09
C LYS A 52 16.16 0.29 10.16
N THR A 53 16.65 0.47 8.95
CA THR A 53 15.91 1.18 7.90
C THR A 53 14.65 0.41 7.52
N GLN A 54 13.65 1.07 6.92
CA GLN A 54 12.46 0.39 6.40
C GLN A 54 12.82 -0.73 5.42
N LYS A 55 13.90 -0.57 4.65
CA LYS A 55 14.43 -1.58 3.73
C LYS A 55 14.92 -2.82 4.47
N GLU A 56 15.68 -2.64 5.57
CA GLU A 56 16.18 -3.74 6.42
C GLU A 56 15.04 -4.47 7.13
N TYR A 57 14.04 -3.75 7.65
CA TYR A 57 12.83 -4.37 8.22
C TYR A 57 12.11 -5.23 7.18
N THR A 58 11.95 -4.71 5.97
CA THR A 58 11.30 -5.41 4.86
C THR A 58 12.07 -6.67 4.47
N GLN A 59 13.39 -6.58 4.33
CA GLN A 59 14.26 -7.72 4.00
C GLN A 59 14.26 -8.78 5.10
N ASN A 60 14.33 -8.38 6.37
CA ASN A 60 14.31 -9.31 7.50
C ASN A 60 12.96 -10.02 7.62
N SER A 61 11.85 -9.33 7.43
CA SER A 61 10.52 -9.92 7.42
C SER A 61 10.36 -10.92 6.26
N PHE A 62 10.87 -10.58 5.08
CA PHE A 62 10.88 -11.48 3.94
C PHE A 62 11.74 -12.73 4.18
N LYS A 63 12.96 -12.58 4.72
CA LYS A 63 13.86 -13.71 5.06
C LYS A 63 13.24 -14.63 6.10
N LYS A 64 12.53 -14.08 7.09
CA LYS A 64 11.93 -14.86 8.18
C LYS A 64 10.78 -15.77 7.69
N ASN A 65 9.89 -15.27 6.87
CA ASN A 65 8.81 -16.04 6.25
C ASN A 65 8.34 -15.37 4.94
N PRO A 66 8.89 -15.80 3.79
CA PRO A 66 8.56 -15.22 2.49
C PRO A 66 7.08 -15.30 2.13
N PHE A 67 6.42 -16.42 2.45
CA PHE A 67 5.01 -16.63 2.16
C PHE A 67 4.13 -15.63 2.94
N ILE A 68 4.25 -15.60 4.27
CA ILE A 68 3.49 -14.68 5.13
C ILE A 68 3.75 -13.21 4.76
N PHE A 69 5.00 -12.87 4.44
CA PHE A 69 5.34 -11.53 3.96
C PHE A 69 4.56 -11.16 2.69
N ARG A 70 4.49 -12.07 1.72
CA ARG A 70 3.77 -11.85 0.45
C ARG A 70 2.26 -11.76 0.66
N ILE A 71 1.66 -12.64 1.46
CA ILE A 71 0.25 -12.57 1.86
C ILE A 71 -0.06 -11.22 2.53
N THR A 72 0.80 -10.76 3.44
CA THR A 72 0.63 -9.46 4.11
C THR A 72 0.66 -8.29 3.11
N ARG A 73 1.52 -8.35 2.10
CA ARG A 73 1.53 -7.35 1.04
C ARG A 73 0.30 -7.42 0.14
N THR A 74 -0.17 -8.61 -0.17
CA THR A 74 -1.38 -8.83 -0.98
C THR A 74 -2.60 -8.22 -0.31
N ILE A 75 -2.83 -8.49 0.98
CA ILE A 75 -3.97 -7.92 1.71
C ILE A 75 -3.86 -6.39 1.82
N SER A 76 -2.67 -5.84 2.08
CA SER A 76 -2.46 -4.39 2.14
C SER A 76 -2.78 -3.72 0.79
N SER A 77 -2.34 -4.32 -0.31
CA SER A 77 -2.64 -3.83 -1.66
C SER A 77 -4.14 -3.95 -1.99
N ALA A 78 -4.78 -5.06 -1.59
CA ALA A 78 -6.22 -5.25 -1.78
C ALA A 78 -7.04 -4.19 -1.02
N LYS A 79 -6.66 -3.88 0.23
CA LYS A 79 -7.30 -2.83 1.04
C LYS A 79 -7.21 -1.45 0.38
N ILE A 80 -6.05 -1.10 -0.20
CA ILE A 80 -5.87 0.15 -0.94
C ILE A 80 -6.77 0.18 -2.18
N ARG A 81 -6.82 -0.93 -2.95
CA ARG A 81 -7.69 -1.03 -4.13
C ARG A 81 -9.17 -0.95 -3.78
N ALA A 82 -9.60 -1.63 -2.69
CA ALA A 82 -10.97 -1.56 -2.20
C ALA A 82 -11.38 -0.12 -1.86
N LYS A 83 -10.53 0.60 -1.12
CA LYS A 83 -10.77 2.01 -0.79
C LYS A 83 -10.86 2.88 -2.05
N LYS A 84 -9.96 2.67 -3.02
CA LYS A 84 -9.96 3.45 -4.28
C LYS A 84 -11.23 3.18 -5.12
N ALA A 85 -11.69 1.94 -5.17
CA ALA A 85 -12.88 1.53 -5.92
C ALA A 85 -14.19 1.70 -5.14
N ASN A 86 -14.12 2.15 -3.88
CA ASN A 86 -15.27 2.28 -2.97
C ASN A 86 -16.09 0.99 -2.85
N VAL A 87 -15.41 -0.16 -2.67
CA VAL A 87 -16.04 -1.47 -2.52
C VAL A 87 -15.77 -2.08 -1.14
N PRO A 88 -16.64 -3.02 -0.67
CA PRO A 88 -16.47 -3.68 0.62
C PRO A 88 -15.11 -4.37 0.79
N PHE A 89 -14.60 -4.39 2.03
CA PHE A 89 -13.37 -5.07 2.41
C PHE A 89 -13.50 -5.68 3.80
N SER A 90 -13.59 -7.01 3.88
CA SER A 90 -13.73 -7.74 5.16
C SER A 90 -12.79 -8.95 5.30
N ILE A 91 -11.99 -9.28 4.26
CA ILE A 91 -11.05 -10.41 4.35
C ILE A 91 -9.91 -10.12 5.31
N THR A 92 -9.46 -11.15 6.01
CA THR A 92 -8.33 -11.15 6.93
C THR A 92 -7.10 -11.78 6.28
N ARG A 93 -5.94 -11.62 6.94
CA ARG A 93 -4.73 -12.34 6.52
C ARG A 93 -4.89 -13.85 6.63
N GLN A 94 -5.59 -14.33 7.65
CA GLN A 94 -5.84 -15.76 7.85
C GLN A 94 -6.70 -16.32 6.72
N ASP A 95 -7.77 -15.63 6.32
CA ASP A 95 -8.60 -16.05 5.18
C ASP A 95 -7.76 -16.21 3.90
N LEU A 96 -6.75 -15.35 3.66
CA LEU A 96 -5.85 -15.48 2.51
C LEU A 96 -4.90 -16.66 2.63
N ILE A 97 -4.46 -17.01 3.83
CA ILE A 97 -3.63 -18.20 4.08
C ILE A 97 -4.45 -19.46 3.81
N ASP A 98 -5.65 -19.52 4.38
CA ASP A 98 -6.54 -20.69 4.30
C ASP A 98 -7.03 -20.98 2.88
N MET A 99 -7.25 -19.91 2.07
CA MET A 99 -7.69 -20.07 0.68
C MET A 99 -6.57 -20.28 -0.33
N PHE A 100 -5.29 -20.16 0.08
CA PHE A 100 -4.20 -20.36 -0.85
C PHE A 100 -4.16 -21.84 -1.28
N PRO A 101 -4.09 -22.14 -2.60
CA PRO A 101 -4.12 -23.53 -3.08
C PRO A 101 -2.99 -24.37 -2.47
N VAL A 102 -3.35 -25.53 -1.88
CA VAL A 102 -2.41 -26.44 -1.22
C VAL A 102 -1.41 -27.03 -2.21
N ASP A 103 -1.86 -27.29 -3.43
CA ASP A 103 -1.05 -27.81 -4.54
C ASP A 103 -0.17 -26.74 -5.20
N ASN A 104 -0.29 -25.48 -4.75
CA ASN A 104 0.41 -24.34 -5.34
C ASN A 104 0.11 -24.12 -6.83
N LEU A 105 -1.06 -24.56 -7.33
CA LEU A 105 -1.47 -24.40 -8.73
C LEU A 105 -2.51 -23.28 -8.90
N CYS A 106 -2.43 -22.61 -10.04
CA CYS A 106 -3.48 -21.68 -10.47
C CYS A 106 -4.72 -22.49 -10.89
N PRO A 107 -5.89 -22.28 -10.24
CA PRO A 107 -7.09 -23.08 -10.54
C PRO A 107 -7.69 -22.81 -11.94
N ILE A 108 -7.23 -21.79 -12.65
CA ILE A 108 -7.73 -21.43 -13.99
C ILE A 108 -6.82 -22.03 -15.09
N LEU A 109 -5.50 -21.88 -14.94
CA LEU A 109 -4.55 -22.26 -15.99
C LEU A 109 -3.80 -23.55 -15.68
N ASN A 110 -4.01 -24.14 -14.50
CA ASN A 110 -3.32 -25.34 -14.02
C ASN A 110 -1.79 -25.24 -14.10
N VAL A 111 -1.23 -24.06 -13.81
CA VAL A 111 0.20 -23.80 -13.79
C VAL A 111 0.65 -23.47 -12.36
N PRO A 112 1.92 -23.82 -11.99
CA PRO A 112 2.41 -23.54 -10.65
C PRO A 112 2.51 -22.05 -10.39
N PHE A 113 2.15 -21.64 -9.17
CA PHE A 113 2.43 -20.30 -8.72
C PHE A 113 3.92 -20.08 -8.47
N VAL A 114 4.47 -19.06 -9.09
CA VAL A 114 5.83 -18.59 -8.85
C VAL A 114 5.76 -17.15 -8.37
N TRP A 115 6.13 -16.92 -7.12
CA TRP A 115 6.15 -15.56 -6.58
C TRP A 115 7.19 -14.73 -7.31
N GLY A 116 6.68 -13.76 -8.06
CA GLY A 116 7.37 -13.05 -9.11
C GLY A 116 8.74 -12.49 -8.79
N THR A 117 9.65 -12.87 -9.65
CA THR A 117 10.74 -12.05 -10.15
C THR A 117 10.26 -11.27 -11.37
N LYS A 118 11.05 -10.28 -11.84
CA LYS A 118 10.69 -9.51 -13.05
C LYS A 118 10.36 -10.42 -14.26
N ASN A 119 10.98 -11.60 -14.33
CA ASN A 119 10.90 -12.52 -15.45
C ASN A 119 9.69 -13.48 -15.41
N ASN A 120 9.07 -13.70 -14.23
CA ASN A 120 7.97 -14.67 -14.05
C ASN A 120 6.71 -14.02 -13.48
N LYS A 121 6.41 -12.77 -13.89
CA LYS A 121 5.26 -12.04 -13.39
C LYS A 121 3.93 -12.76 -13.70
N ASP A 122 3.82 -13.39 -14.84
CA ASP A 122 2.61 -14.07 -15.31
C ASP A 122 2.16 -15.21 -14.40
N LEU A 123 3.11 -15.92 -13.78
CA LEU A 123 2.84 -17.01 -12.85
C LEU A 123 2.63 -16.55 -11.40
N SER A 124 2.78 -15.27 -11.11
CA SER A 124 2.62 -14.76 -9.74
C SER A 124 1.18 -14.88 -9.26
N PRO A 125 0.97 -15.30 -7.99
CA PRO A 125 -0.35 -15.29 -7.38
C PRO A 125 -0.93 -13.87 -7.37
N SER A 126 -2.14 -13.73 -7.85
CA SER A 126 -2.92 -12.50 -7.85
C SER A 126 -4.25 -12.74 -7.15
N LEU A 127 -4.65 -11.84 -6.26
CA LEU A 127 -5.95 -11.91 -5.61
C LEU A 127 -7.01 -11.30 -6.54
N ASP A 128 -7.86 -12.16 -7.06
CA ASP A 128 -8.98 -11.81 -7.92
C ASP A 128 -10.27 -11.65 -7.12
N ARG A 129 -11.18 -10.81 -7.59
CA ARG A 129 -12.57 -10.73 -7.15
C ARG A 129 -13.44 -11.43 -8.18
N MET A 130 -14.19 -12.45 -7.80
CA MET A 130 -15.09 -13.14 -8.74
C MET A 130 -16.12 -12.17 -9.30
N ILE A 131 -16.73 -11.39 -8.44
CA ILE A 131 -17.68 -10.32 -8.76
C ILE A 131 -17.06 -9.00 -8.27
N PRO A 132 -16.67 -8.08 -9.18
CA PRO A 132 -15.94 -6.85 -8.82
C PRO A 132 -16.68 -5.97 -7.81
N GLU A 133 -18.00 -5.86 -7.92
CA GLU A 133 -18.86 -4.98 -7.11
C GLU A 133 -18.97 -5.43 -5.67
N LEU A 134 -18.90 -6.74 -5.41
CA LEU A 134 -18.94 -7.30 -4.06
C LEU A 134 -17.66 -7.04 -3.26
N GLY A 135 -16.60 -6.59 -3.92
CA GLY A 135 -15.35 -6.22 -3.26
C GLY A 135 -14.54 -7.40 -2.73
N TYR A 136 -13.75 -7.13 -1.69
CA TYR A 136 -12.84 -8.11 -1.08
C TYR A 136 -13.49 -8.70 0.17
N VAL A 137 -14.43 -9.59 -0.04
CA VAL A 137 -15.17 -10.29 1.03
C VAL A 137 -14.93 -11.81 0.93
N LYS A 138 -15.10 -12.52 2.05
CA LYS A 138 -14.99 -13.97 2.07
C LYS A 138 -15.99 -14.59 1.10
N GLY A 139 -15.54 -15.57 0.32
CA GLY A 139 -16.34 -16.21 -0.72
C GLY A 139 -16.31 -15.49 -2.09
N ASN A 140 -15.90 -14.21 -2.16
CA ASN A 140 -15.80 -13.46 -3.43
C ASN A 140 -14.37 -13.28 -3.95
N VAL A 141 -13.36 -13.79 -3.24
CA VAL A 141 -11.95 -13.68 -3.65
C VAL A 141 -11.31 -15.03 -3.84
N LYS A 142 -10.41 -15.15 -4.82
CA LYS A 142 -9.60 -16.34 -5.07
C LYS A 142 -8.20 -15.95 -5.52
N PHE A 143 -7.22 -16.81 -5.24
CA PHE A 143 -5.90 -16.71 -5.86
C PHE A 143 -5.96 -17.33 -7.25
N ILE A 144 -5.58 -16.56 -8.25
CA ILE A 144 -5.35 -17.01 -9.63
C ILE A 144 -4.00 -16.46 -10.11
N SER A 145 -3.43 -16.98 -11.20
CA SER A 145 -2.20 -16.40 -11.74
C SER A 145 -2.42 -14.98 -12.24
N TYR A 146 -1.38 -14.16 -12.21
CA TYR A 146 -1.44 -12.80 -12.76
C TYR A 146 -1.85 -12.82 -14.25
N LYS A 147 -1.40 -13.82 -15.02
CA LYS A 147 -1.82 -14.02 -16.42
C LYS A 147 -3.32 -14.24 -16.53
N ALA A 148 -3.88 -15.18 -15.75
CA ALA A 148 -5.33 -15.43 -15.74
C ALA A 148 -6.12 -14.19 -15.34
N ASN A 149 -5.67 -13.47 -14.31
CA ASN A 149 -6.32 -12.24 -13.86
C ASN A 149 -6.26 -11.12 -14.90
N ARG A 150 -5.16 -11.03 -15.65
CA ARG A 150 -5.02 -10.07 -16.75
C ARG A 150 -5.92 -10.42 -17.95
N ILE A 151 -6.05 -11.72 -18.28
CA ILE A 151 -6.98 -12.19 -19.34
C ILE A 151 -8.43 -11.91 -18.95
N LYS A 152 -8.79 -12.21 -17.70
CA LYS A 152 -10.14 -11.91 -17.19
C LYS A 152 -10.42 -10.41 -17.19
N SER A 153 -9.46 -9.60 -16.68
CA SER A 153 -9.57 -8.14 -16.55
C SER A 153 -10.97 -7.68 -16.13
N ASP A 154 -11.65 -6.93 -16.97
CA ASP A 154 -13.02 -6.43 -16.85
C ASP A 154 -14.00 -7.16 -17.78
N ALA A 155 -13.54 -8.21 -18.48
CA ALA A 155 -14.40 -8.98 -19.37
C ALA A 155 -15.49 -9.75 -18.60
N ASN A 156 -16.73 -9.67 -19.08
CA ASN A 156 -17.80 -10.53 -18.64
C ASN A 156 -17.82 -11.85 -19.45
N VAL A 157 -18.68 -12.79 -19.04
CA VAL A 157 -18.77 -14.11 -19.67
C VAL A 157 -19.13 -14.03 -21.15
N GLU A 158 -19.97 -13.08 -21.54
CA GLU A 158 -20.41 -12.91 -22.94
C GLU A 158 -19.24 -12.45 -23.83
N ILE A 159 -18.48 -11.45 -23.38
CA ILE A 159 -17.28 -10.99 -24.09
C ILE A 159 -16.29 -12.13 -24.28
N LEU A 160 -16.05 -12.93 -23.23
CA LEU A 160 -15.14 -14.08 -23.32
C LEU A 160 -15.63 -15.15 -24.30
N LYS A 161 -16.93 -15.45 -24.31
CA LYS A 161 -17.52 -16.38 -25.28
C LYS A 161 -17.39 -15.87 -26.72
N ASN A 162 -17.62 -14.59 -26.96
CA ASN A 162 -17.46 -13.99 -28.29
C ASN A 162 -16.00 -13.99 -28.75
N LEU A 163 -15.06 -13.77 -27.81
CA LEU A 163 -13.64 -13.87 -28.13
C LEU A 163 -13.23 -15.31 -28.47
N ILE A 164 -13.74 -16.32 -27.76
CA ILE A 164 -13.49 -17.73 -28.08
C ILE A 164 -14.01 -18.04 -29.50
N LYS A 165 -15.26 -17.68 -29.83
CA LYS A 165 -15.82 -17.90 -31.19
C LYS A 165 -14.96 -17.24 -32.27
N TYR A 166 -14.46 -16.04 -32.03
CA TYR A 166 -13.58 -15.35 -32.98
C TYR A 166 -12.23 -16.08 -33.15
N MET A 167 -11.69 -16.69 -32.10
CA MET A 167 -10.41 -17.43 -32.16
C MET A 167 -10.55 -18.82 -32.83
N GLU A 168 -11.75 -19.39 -32.84
CA GLU A 168 -12.08 -20.70 -33.44
C GLU A 168 -12.52 -20.62 -34.91
N ALA A 169 -12.73 -19.40 -35.41
CA ALA A 169 -13.13 -19.16 -36.80
C ALA A 169 -11.94 -19.15 -37.77
#